data_2bc756b54535635449b1066bbf9a876a
#
_entry.id   2bc756b54535635449b1066bbf9a876a
#
_cell.length_a   1.000
_cell.length_b   1.000
_cell.length_c   1.000
_cell.angle_alpha   90.00
_cell.angle_beta   90.00
_cell.angle_gamma   90.00
#
_symmetry.space_group_name_H-M   'P 1'
#
loop_
_entity.id
_entity.type
_entity.pdbx_description
1 polymer ?
#
loop_
_entity_poly.entity_id
_entity_poly.type
_entity_poly.pdbx_seq_one_letter_code
_entity_poly.pdbx_strand_id
1 'polypeptide(L)'
;HTILQSDRQESNGVVGCMKVLDLFSGIGGFSLGLERAGMETIAFCEFEPHAQEVLRKHWPDVPIHSDIRELDATKYRGTVDVVCGGFPCQDLSTAGKQVGFSGERSSLYGEMLRIISECRPRYAIFENVTGLLTGESGRWFGQFLYDLAEIGFDAEWHCIEAAYVGAPHRRDRVWIIAY
;
A
#
# COMPACT_ATOMS: atom_id res chain seq x y z
N HIS A 1 22.16 41.71 21.51
CA HIS A 1 21.83 40.32 21.18
C HIS A 1 20.32 40.18 21.11
N THR A 2 19.77 40.39 19.93
CA THR A 2 18.34 40.27 19.67
C THR A 2 18.15 38.88 19.02
N ILE A 3 17.50 37.99 19.77
CA ILE A 3 17.12 36.66 19.28
C ILE A 3 15.84 36.85 18.50
N LEU A 4 15.90 36.59 17.19
CA LEU A 4 14.73 36.50 16.34
C LEU A 4 13.94 35.23 16.74
N GLN A 5 12.84 35.42 17.44
CA GLN A 5 11.79 34.39 17.56
C GLN A 5 11.09 34.27 16.20
N SER A 6 11.32 33.17 15.52
CA SER A 6 10.52 32.79 14.36
C SER A 6 9.17 32.29 14.86
N ASP A 7 8.12 33.07 14.65
CA ASP A 7 6.74 32.67 14.84
C ASP A 7 6.43 31.47 13.91
N ARG A 8 6.53 30.26 14.46
CA ARG A 8 5.79 29.12 13.87
C ARG A 8 4.34 29.33 14.26
N GLN A 9 3.57 29.89 13.36
CA GLN A 9 2.11 29.74 13.41
C GLN A 9 1.81 28.27 13.29
N GLU A 10 1.54 27.62 14.41
CA GLU A 10 0.82 26.35 14.45
C GLU A 10 -0.59 26.63 13.92
N SER A 11 -0.81 26.33 12.64
CA SER A 11 -2.15 26.23 12.12
C SER A 11 -2.82 25.06 12.86
N ASN A 12 -3.72 25.37 13.79
CA ASN A 12 -4.70 24.46 14.37
C ASN A 12 -5.69 24.03 13.26
N GLY A 13 -5.18 23.38 12.22
CA GLY A 13 -5.98 22.61 11.29
C GLY A 13 -6.32 21.30 11.99
N VAL A 14 -7.59 21.01 12.15
CA VAL A 14 -8.08 19.66 12.41
C VAL A 14 -7.38 18.76 11.38
N VAL A 15 -6.43 17.95 11.84
CA VAL A 15 -5.79 16.95 10.96
C VAL A 15 -6.91 16.00 10.58
N GLY A 16 -7.44 16.16 9.39
CA GLY A 16 -8.50 15.30 8.87
C GLY A 16 -8.02 13.85 8.93
N CYS A 17 -8.93 12.93 9.27
CA CYS A 17 -8.66 11.51 9.28
C CYS A 17 -8.10 11.09 7.90
N MET A 18 -6.93 10.45 7.84
CA MET A 18 -6.35 9.98 6.58
C MET A 18 -7.22 8.89 5.97
N LYS A 19 -7.53 9.02 4.69
CA LYS A 19 -8.40 8.12 3.94
C LYS A 19 -7.59 7.05 3.22
N VAL A 20 -8.03 5.81 3.39
CA VAL A 20 -7.33 4.60 2.93
C VAL A 20 -8.07 3.92 1.78
N LEU A 21 -7.32 3.57 0.72
CA LEU A 21 -7.71 2.59 -0.29
C LEU A 21 -6.91 1.31 -0.05
N ASP A 22 -7.60 0.23 0.32
CA ASP A 22 -7.00 -1.06 0.66
C ASP A 22 -7.09 -2.01 -0.54
N LEU A 23 -5.94 -2.37 -1.12
CA LEU A 23 -5.81 -3.24 -2.28
C LEU A 23 -5.37 -4.64 -1.85
N PHE A 24 -5.87 -5.67 -2.54
CA PHE A 24 -5.66 -7.07 -2.12
C PHE A 24 -6.07 -7.28 -0.66
N SER A 25 -7.22 -6.72 -0.31
CA SER A 25 -7.65 -6.45 1.07
C SER A 25 -7.79 -7.72 1.92
N GLY A 26 -7.97 -8.89 1.27
CA GLY A 26 -8.29 -10.13 1.98
C GLY A 26 -9.51 -9.92 2.89
N ILE A 27 -9.37 -10.27 4.14
CA ILE A 27 -10.42 -10.07 5.15
C ILE A 27 -10.34 -8.72 5.88
N GLY A 28 -9.53 -7.76 5.37
CA GLY A 28 -9.44 -6.40 5.92
C GLY A 28 -8.40 -6.19 7.02
N GLY A 29 -7.32 -6.98 7.00
CA GLY A 29 -6.27 -6.89 8.03
C GLY A 29 -5.57 -5.54 8.08
N PHE A 30 -5.22 -4.97 6.91
CA PHE A 30 -4.65 -3.62 6.79
C PHE A 30 -5.62 -2.55 7.32
N SER A 31 -6.85 -2.56 6.83
CA SER A 31 -7.88 -1.61 7.22
C SER A 31 -8.14 -1.62 8.71
N LEU A 32 -8.28 -2.81 9.33
CA LEU A 32 -8.45 -2.91 10.78
C LEU A 32 -7.28 -2.29 11.56
N GLY A 33 -6.05 -2.52 11.09
CA GLY A 33 -4.85 -1.94 11.71
C GLY A 33 -4.78 -0.42 11.57
N LEU A 34 -5.04 0.10 10.37
CA LEU A 34 -4.97 1.53 10.06
C LEU A 34 -6.11 2.31 10.73
N GLU A 35 -7.32 1.74 10.82
CA GLU A 35 -8.44 2.33 11.55
C GLU A 35 -8.16 2.43 13.06
N ARG A 36 -7.50 1.43 13.65
CA ARG A 36 -7.03 1.50 15.04
C ARG A 36 -5.97 2.60 15.24
N ALA A 37 -5.26 2.98 14.18
CA ALA A 37 -4.34 4.12 14.16
C ALA A 37 -5.02 5.46 13.84
N GLY A 38 -6.36 5.50 13.70
CA GLY A 38 -7.15 6.72 13.48
C GLY A 38 -7.34 7.09 12.02
N MET A 39 -7.16 6.16 11.09
CA MET A 39 -7.43 6.34 9.66
C MET A 39 -8.84 5.83 9.31
N GLU A 40 -9.32 6.12 8.12
CA GLU A 40 -10.64 5.73 7.60
C GLU A 40 -10.49 4.98 6.28
N THR A 41 -10.97 3.73 6.22
CA THR A 41 -11.02 2.97 4.96
C THR A 41 -12.22 3.41 4.15
N ILE A 42 -11.98 3.90 2.93
CA ILE A 42 -13.03 4.43 2.05
C ILE A 42 -13.33 3.54 0.84
N ALA A 43 -12.45 2.60 0.52
CA ALA A 43 -12.69 1.59 -0.51
C ALA A 43 -11.77 0.38 -0.35
N PHE A 44 -12.26 -0.77 -0.80
CA PHE A 44 -11.55 -2.03 -0.91
C PHE A 44 -11.36 -2.44 -2.37
N CYS A 45 -10.28 -3.20 -2.64
CA CYS A 45 -10.16 -3.98 -3.86
C CYS A 45 -9.76 -5.41 -3.49
N GLU A 46 -10.69 -6.36 -3.68
CA GLU A 46 -10.51 -7.77 -3.31
C GLU A 46 -11.20 -8.68 -4.34
N PHE A 47 -10.46 -9.65 -4.87
CA PHE A 47 -10.96 -10.54 -5.91
C PHE A 47 -11.75 -11.73 -5.34
N GLU A 48 -11.32 -12.27 -4.20
CA GLU A 48 -11.90 -13.49 -3.62
C GLU A 48 -13.30 -13.26 -3.02
N PRO A 49 -14.36 -13.92 -3.52
CA PRO A 49 -15.73 -13.69 -3.05
C PRO A 49 -15.92 -13.93 -1.55
N HIS A 50 -15.25 -14.95 -0.99
CA HIS A 50 -15.34 -15.25 0.45
C HIS A 50 -14.72 -14.12 1.31
N ALA A 51 -13.59 -13.58 0.88
CA ALA A 51 -12.99 -12.43 1.57
C ALA A 51 -13.89 -11.19 1.47
N GLN A 52 -14.52 -10.94 0.31
CA GLN A 52 -15.49 -9.87 0.14
C GLN A 52 -16.71 -10.01 1.07
N GLU A 53 -17.18 -11.24 1.35
CA GLU A 53 -18.27 -11.46 2.32
C GLU A 53 -17.88 -11.02 3.73
N VAL A 54 -16.64 -11.29 4.14
CA VAL A 54 -16.10 -10.83 5.42
C VAL A 54 -16.00 -9.30 5.45
N LEU A 55 -15.50 -8.68 4.38
CA LEU A 55 -15.43 -7.23 4.28
C LEU A 55 -16.82 -6.59 4.38
N ARG A 56 -17.81 -7.07 3.62
CA ARG A 56 -19.21 -6.56 3.69
C ARG A 56 -19.82 -6.67 5.09
N LYS A 57 -19.46 -7.70 5.83
CA LYS A 57 -19.94 -7.90 7.22
C LYS A 57 -19.38 -6.86 8.18
N HIS A 58 -18.11 -6.49 8.02
CA HIS A 58 -17.42 -5.60 8.96
C HIS A 58 -17.43 -4.13 8.52
N TRP A 59 -17.50 -3.87 7.22
CA TRP A 59 -17.55 -2.55 6.60
C TRP A 59 -18.70 -2.48 5.58
N PRO A 60 -19.97 -2.55 6.04
CA PRO A 60 -21.13 -2.66 5.13
C PRO A 60 -21.30 -1.47 4.19
N ASP A 61 -20.82 -0.29 4.56
CA ASP A 61 -20.99 0.95 3.81
C ASP A 61 -19.78 1.28 2.91
N VAL A 62 -18.71 0.49 2.99
CA VAL A 62 -17.49 0.72 2.20
C VAL A 62 -17.54 -0.05 0.88
N PRO A 63 -17.38 0.60 -0.27
CA PRO A 63 -17.43 -0.06 -1.58
C PRO A 63 -16.27 -1.05 -1.76
N ILE A 64 -16.58 -2.17 -2.43
CA ILE A 64 -15.61 -3.22 -2.77
C ILE A 64 -15.52 -3.33 -4.29
N HIS A 65 -14.32 -3.16 -4.84
CA HIS A 65 -13.98 -3.44 -6.22
C HIS A 65 -13.48 -4.87 -6.34
N SER A 66 -14.01 -5.64 -7.29
CA SER A 66 -13.69 -7.07 -7.41
C SER A 66 -12.41 -7.34 -8.19
N ASP A 67 -12.03 -6.47 -9.13
CA ASP A 67 -10.84 -6.67 -9.94
C ASP A 67 -10.00 -5.39 -10.01
N ILE A 68 -8.74 -5.51 -9.59
CA ILE A 68 -7.79 -4.40 -9.59
C ILE A 68 -7.54 -3.86 -11.00
N ARG A 69 -7.65 -4.70 -12.03
CA ARG A 69 -7.44 -4.33 -13.44
C ARG A 69 -8.56 -3.43 -13.98
N GLU A 70 -9.76 -3.55 -13.40
CA GLU A 70 -10.93 -2.75 -13.77
C GLU A 70 -11.09 -1.49 -12.90
N LEU A 71 -10.30 -1.37 -11.84
CA LEU A 71 -10.38 -0.24 -10.92
C LEU A 71 -9.81 1.03 -11.57
N ASP A 72 -10.70 1.98 -11.88
CA ASP A 72 -10.34 3.37 -12.21
C ASP A 72 -10.05 4.11 -10.91
N ALA A 73 -8.77 4.31 -10.63
CA ALA A 73 -8.33 4.96 -9.40
C ALA A 73 -8.22 6.49 -9.53
N THR A 74 -8.40 7.04 -10.72
CA THR A 74 -8.38 8.50 -10.93
C THR A 74 -9.47 9.21 -10.12
N LYS A 75 -10.61 8.54 -9.88
CA LYS A 75 -11.71 9.03 -9.04
C LYS A 75 -11.35 9.24 -7.56
N TYR A 76 -10.27 8.60 -7.11
CA TYR A 76 -9.77 8.72 -5.73
C TYR A 76 -8.69 9.79 -5.57
N ARG A 77 -8.23 10.39 -6.68
CA ARG A 77 -7.22 11.43 -6.67
C ARG A 77 -7.65 12.63 -5.82
N GLY A 78 -6.78 13.04 -4.90
CA GLY A 78 -7.06 14.14 -3.98
C GLY A 78 -8.03 13.79 -2.84
N THR A 79 -8.50 12.54 -2.77
CA THR A 79 -9.35 12.04 -1.69
C THR A 79 -8.63 11.00 -0.85
N VAL A 80 -7.90 10.07 -1.49
CA VAL A 80 -7.11 9.03 -0.80
C VAL A 80 -5.78 9.60 -0.37
N ASP A 81 -5.46 9.44 0.92
CA ASP A 81 -4.16 9.78 1.50
C ASP A 81 -3.22 8.59 1.54
N VAL A 82 -3.75 7.39 1.71
CA VAL A 82 -2.98 6.14 1.85
C VAL A 82 -3.52 5.08 0.90
N VAL A 83 -2.64 4.48 0.09
CA VAL A 83 -2.92 3.23 -0.61
C VAL A 83 -2.15 2.12 0.10
N CYS A 84 -2.80 1.02 0.48
CA CYS A 84 -2.11 -0.10 1.11
C CYS A 84 -2.44 -1.42 0.42
N GLY A 85 -1.60 -2.44 0.63
CA GLY A 85 -1.86 -3.79 0.14
C GLY A 85 -0.68 -4.75 0.16
N GLY A 86 -0.99 -6.04 0.21
CA GLY A 86 -0.03 -7.15 0.07
C GLY A 86 -0.14 -7.78 -1.31
N PHE A 87 0.68 -7.38 -2.25
CA PHE A 87 0.66 -7.93 -3.61
C PHE A 87 1.32 -9.32 -3.68
N PRO A 88 0.89 -10.22 -4.63
CA PRO A 88 1.50 -11.53 -4.80
C PRO A 88 2.97 -11.46 -5.21
N CYS A 89 3.87 -12.10 -4.43
CA CYS A 89 5.33 -12.10 -4.67
C CYS A 89 5.73 -12.78 -6.00
N GLN A 90 4.93 -13.72 -6.51
CA GLN A 90 5.19 -14.44 -7.75
C GLN A 90 5.26 -13.53 -8.98
N ASP A 91 4.58 -12.39 -8.94
CA ASP A 91 4.50 -11.45 -10.06
C ASP A 91 5.82 -10.70 -10.30
N LEU A 92 6.64 -10.47 -9.27
CA LEU A 92 7.95 -9.83 -9.43
C LEU A 92 8.94 -10.71 -10.20
N SER A 93 8.88 -12.04 -10.03
CA SER A 93 9.73 -12.98 -10.77
C SER A 93 9.44 -12.98 -12.30
N THR A 94 8.22 -12.66 -12.67
CA THR A 94 7.78 -12.59 -14.06
C THR A 94 8.07 -11.21 -14.66
N ALA A 95 7.92 -10.12 -13.88
CA ALA A 95 8.22 -8.75 -14.28
C ALA A 95 9.72 -8.54 -14.55
N GLY A 96 10.60 -9.21 -13.81
CA GLY A 96 12.06 -9.12 -13.99
C GLY A 96 12.59 -9.65 -15.33
N LYS A 97 11.76 -10.32 -16.14
CA LYS A 97 12.12 -10.76 -17.50
C LYS A 97 11.63 -9.82 -18.60
N GLN A 98 10.86 -8.78 -18.28
CA GLN A 98 10.36 -7.82 -19.25
C GLN A 98 10.82 -6.41 -18.89
N VAL A 99 11.78 -5.96 -19.66
CA VAL A 99 12.42 -4.65 -19.59
C VAL A 99 11.41 -3.52 -19.82
N GLY A 100 11.24 -2.65 -18.83
CA GLY A 100 10.71 -1.30 -18.99
C GLY A 100 9.19 -1.15 -18.99
N PHE A 101 8.76 0.05 -18.69
CA PHE A 101 7.38 0.56 -18.71
C PHE A 101 6.57 0.32 -20.01
N SER A 102 7.16 -0.25 -21.05
CA SER A 102 6.54 -0.53 -22.35
C SER A 102 6.15 -1.99 -22.58
N GLY A 103 6.50 -2.92 -21.67
CA GLY A 103 6.12 -4.33 -21.76
C GLY A 103 4.91 -4.61 -20.87
N GLU A 104 3.88 -5.27 -21.43
CA GLU A 104 2.59 -5.61 -20.87
C GLU A 104 2.51 -5.57 -19.32
N ARG A 105 1.79 -4.58 -18.80
CA ARG A 105 1.42 -4.39 -17.38
C ARG A 105 0.43 -5.48 -16.93
N SER A 106 0.77 -6.74 -17.13
CA SER A 106 -0.13 -7.86 -16.83
C SER A 106 0.04 -8.44 -15.43
N SER A 107 1.00 -7.90 -14.63
CA SER A 107 1.20 -8.36 -13.26
C SER A 107 0.32 -7.56 -12.28
N LEU A 108 -0.21 -8.23 -11.26
CA LEU A 108 -1.00 -7.58 -10.20
C LEU A 108 -0.18 -6.50 -9.45
N TYR A 109 1.13 -6.70 -9.34
CA TYR A 109 2.06 -5.68 -8.87
C TYR A 109 2.05 -4.42 -9.75
N GLY A 110 2.11 -4.59 -11.07
CA GLY A 110 2.02 -3.49 -12.03
C GLY A 110 0.70 -2.70 -11.91
N GLU A 111 -0.41 -3.40 -11.64
CA GLU A 111 -1.68 -2.76 -11.39
C GLU A 111 -1.68 -1.93 -10.08
N MET A 112 -1.03 -2.42 -9.03
CA MET A 112 -0.87 -1.64 -7.80
C MET A 112 -0.10 -0.34 -8.03
N LEU A 113 1.00 -0.39 -8.78
CA LEU A 113 1.77 0.81 -9.18
C LEU A 113 0.93 1.76 -10.04
N ARG A 114 0.12 1.23 -10.98
CA ARG A 114 -0.81 2.04 -11.78
C ARG A 114 -1.78 2.80 -10.89
N ILE A 115 -2.41 2.12 -9.94
CA ILE A 115 -3.36 2.74 -9.00
C ILE A 115 -2.69 3.83 -8.17
N ILE A 116 -1.49 3.58 -7.64
CA ILE A 116 -0.73 4.59 -6.87
C ILE A 116 -0.42 5.81 -7.76
N SER A 117 -0.01 5.60 -9.01
CA SER A 117 0.25 6.69 -9.96
C SER A 117 -1.02 7.47 -10.32
N GLU A 118 -2.18 6.82 -10.41
CA GLU A 118 -3.48 7.45 -10.68
C GLU A 118 -4.01 8.23 -9.48
N CYS A 119 -4.01 7.63 -8.28
CA CYS A 119 -4.49 8.25 -7.04
C CYS A 119 -3.61 9.39 -6.57
N ARG A 120 -2.28 9.26 -6.72
CA ARG A 120 -1.29 10.16 -6.12
C ARG A 120 -1.49 10.31 -4.61
N PRO A 121 -1.49 9.22 -3.83
CA PRO A 121 -1.63 9.30 -2.38
C PRO A 121 -0.40 9.95 -1.74
N ARG A 122 -0.50 10.36 -0.48
CA ARG A 122 0.64 10.85 0.30
C ARG A 122 1.56 9.71 0.73
N TYR A 123 0.98 8.52 0.97
CA TYR A 123 1.69 7.33 1.40
C TYR A 123 1.20 6.09 0.66
N ALA A 124 2.11 5.17 0.38
CA ALA A 124 1.77 3.81 -0.03
C ALA A 124 2.41 2.81 0.94
N ILE A 125 1.63 1.86 1.44
CA ILE A 125 2.09 0.86 2.42
C ILE A 125 1.96 -0.53 1.81
N PHE A 126 3.09 -1.24 1.77
CA PHE A 126 3.15 -2.58 1.19
C PHE A 126 3.55 -3.62 2.25
N GLU A 127 2.98 -4.79 2.13
CA GLU A 127 3.42 -5.98 2.86
C GLU A 127 3.84 -7.06 1.88
N ASN A 128 4.92 -7.78 2.21
CA ASN A 128 5.30 -8.95 1.44
C ASN A 128 6.14 -9.93 2.29
N VAL A 129 6.43 -11.10 1.72
CA VAL A 129 7.37 -12.03 2.33
C VAL A 129 8.80 -11.49 2.28
N THR A 130 9.63 -11.83 3.28
CA THR A 130 11.04 -11.38 3.34
C THR A 130 11.88 -11.88 2.15
N GLY A 131 11.44 -12.92 1.45
CA GLY A 131 12.02 -13.37 0.19
C GLY A 131 12.05 -12.31 -0.91
N LEU A 132 11.19 -11.27 -0.83
CA LEU A 132 11.25 -10.10 -1.71
C LEU A 132 12.63 -9.42 -1.68
N LEU A 133 13.24 -9.30 -0.48
CA LEU A 133 14.52 -8.62 -0.29
C LEU A 133 15.69 -9.38 -0.91
N THR A 134 15.61 -10.71 -0.98
CA THR A 134 16.72 -11.59 -1.39
C THR A 134 16.51 -12.23 -2.76
N GLY A 135 15.31 -12.13 -3.31
CA GLY A 135 14.94 -12.72 -4.60
C GLY A 135 15.88 -12.30 -5.73
N GLU A 136 16.37 -13.26 -6.50
CA GLU A 136 17.38 -13.09 -7.55
C GLU A 136 18.58 -12.21 -7.10
N SER A 137 19.14 -12.53 -5.94
CA SER A 137 20.25 -11.76 -5.33
C SER A 137 19.94 -10.28 -5.08
N GLY A 138 18.68 -9.99 -4.69
CA GLY A 138 18.20 -8.63 -4.38
C GLY A 138 17.66 -7.83 -5.57
N ARG A 139 17.71 -8.39 -6.79
CA ARG A 139 17.22 -7.68 -7.99
C ARG A 139 15.73 -7.36 -7.92
N TRP A 140 14.92 -8.24 -7.35
CA TRP A 140 13.48 -8.00 -7.21
C TRP A 140 13.21 -6.76 -6.36
N PHE A 141 13.89 -6.64 -5.23
CA PHE A 141 13.72 -5.49 -4.37
C PHE A 141 14.31 -4.21 -4.97
N GLY A 142 15.46 -4.32 -5.64
CA GLY A 142 16.03 -3.20 -6.40
C GLY A 142 15.08 -2.68 -7.49
N GLN A 143 14.42 -3.59 -8.23
CA GLN A 143 13.42 -3.21 -9.23
C GLN A 143 12.19 -2.56 -8.58
N PHE A 144 11.71 -3.10 -7.46
CA PHE A 144 10.59 -2.53 -6.70
C PHE A 144 10.88 -1.08 -6.28
N LEU A 145 12.07 -0.81 -5.72
CA LEU A 145 12.46 0.55 -5.33
C LEU A 145 12.62 1.48 -6.54
N TYR A 146 13.16 0.97 -7.63
CA TYR A 146 13.27 1.73 -8.88
C TYR A 146 11.88 2.13 -9.41
N ASP A 147 10.93 1.22 -9.45
CA ASP A 147 9.58 1.48 -9.93
C ASP A 147 8.84 2.50 -9.06
N LEU A 148 9.05 2.48 -7.73
CA LEU A 148 8.53 3.52 -6.82
C LEU A 148 9.15 4.89 -7.09
N ALA A 149 10.48 4.95 -7.30
CA ALA A 149 11.18 6.19 -7.62
C ALA A 149 10.70 6.79 -8.95
N GLU A 150 10.44 5.96 -9.97
CA GLU A 150 9.92 6.39 -11.27
C GLU A 150 8.53 7.07 -11.16
N ILE A 151 7.72 6.67 -10.18
CA ILE A 151 6.43 7.31 -9.92
C ILE A 151 6.51 8.41 -8.85
N GLY A 152 7.72 8.72 -8.36
CA GLY A 152 8.04 9.88 -7.50
C GLY A 152 7.93 9.61 -6.01
N PHE A 153 8.14 8.37 -5.55
CA PHE A 153 8.14 8.00 -4.14
C PHE A 153 9.53 7.60 -3.66
N ASP A 154 9.91 8.09 -2.49
CA ASP A 154 10.95 7.49 -1.67
C ASP A 154 10.37 6.36 -0.81
N ALA A 155 11.20 5.48 -0.26
CA ALA A 155 10.71 4.36 0.54
C ALA A 155 11.64 4.00 1.69
N GLU A 156 11.04 3.59 2.79
CA GLU A 156 11.70 2.93 3.92
C GLU A 156 11.04 1.57 4.20
N TRP A 157 11.77 0.63 4.79
CA TRP A 157 11.24 -0.71 5.05
C TRP A 157 11.82 -1.33 6.32
N HIS A 158 11.00 -2.22 6.93
CA HIS A 158 11.36 -2.98 8.12
C HIS A 158 10.83 -4.42 8.01
N CYS A 159 11.61 -5.37 8.51
CA CYS A 159 11.11 -6.74 8.72
C CYS A 159 10.51 -6.82 10.12
N ILE A 160 9.25 -7.26 10.19
CA ILE A 160 8.52 -7.39 11.45
C ILE A 160 7.94 -8.80 11.53
N GLU A 161 8.38 -9.55 12.53
CA GLU A 161 7.77 -10.85 12.87
C GLU A 161 6.44 -10.63 13.61
N ALA A 162 5.43 -11.42 13.27
CA ALA A 162 4.14 -11.39 13.97
C ALA A 162 4.30 -11.69 15.48
N ALA A 163 5.33 -12.47 15.86
CA ALA A 163 5.68 -12.73 17.26
C ALA A 163 6.01 -11.46 18.04
N TYR A 164 6.60 -10.44 17.42
CA TYR A 164 6.93 -9.17 18.09
C TYR A 164 5.69 -8.37 18.50
N VAL A 165 4.56 -8.65 17.88
CA VAL A 165 3.26 -8.04 18.20
C VAL A 165 2.31 -9.00 18.93
N GLY A 166 2.84 -10.09 19.51
CA GLY A 166 2.12 -11.00 20.39
C GLY A 166 1.47 -12.21 19.71
N ALA A 167 1.71 -12.46 18.42
CA ALA A 167 1.19 -13.66 17.76
C ALA A 167 1.99 -14.92 18.17
N PRO A 168 1.33 -16.11 18.25
CA PRO A 168 1.98 -17.37 18.64
C PRO A 168 2.84 -18.02 17.53
N HIS A 169 3.19 -17.28 16.48
CA HIS A 169 3.98 -17.72 15.34
C HIS A 169 4.90 -16.59 14.85
N ARG A 170 6.00 -16.94 14.19
CA ARG A 170 6.94 -15.93 13.70
C ARG A 170 6.34 -15.11 12.57
N ARG A 171 5.95 -15.71 11.45
CA ARG A 171 5.43 -15.06 10.25
C ARG A 171 6.14 -13.71 9.97
N ASP A 172 7.41 -13.79 9.60
CA ASP A 172 8.22 -12.63 9.29
C ASP A 172 7.77 -12.00 7.95
N ARG A 173 7.63 -10.68 7.92
CA ARG A 173 7.17 -9.91 6.76
C ARG A 173 7.96 -8.63 6.62
N VAL A 174 8.24 -8.26 5.38
CA VAL A 174 8.73 -6.92 5.07
C VAL A 174 7.55 -5.98 4.91
N TRP A 175 7.63 -4.87 5.61
CA TRP A 175 6.71 -3.75 5.54
C TRP A 175 7.45 -2.58 4.90
N ILE A 176 6.88 -1.99 3.85
CA ILE A 176 7.49 -0.92 3.09
C ILE A 176 6.53 0.26 3.11
N ILE A 177 7.04 1.44 3.46
CA ILE A 177 6.31 2.70 3.46
C ILE A 177 6.94 3.60 2.41
N ALA A 178 6.17 3.95 1.39
CA ALA A 178 6.57 4.90 0.36
C ALA A 178 5.86 6.25 0.55
N TYR A 179 6.58 7.38 0.34
CA TYR A 179 6.13 8.76 0.59
C TYR A 179 6.81 9.77 -0.33
#